data_209fae5cbe51626d7c5e4aedb56a8346
#
_entry.id   209fae5cbe51626d7c5e4aedb56a8346
#
_cell.length_a   1.000
_cell.length_b   1.000
_cell.length_c   1.000
_cell.angle_alpha   90.00
_cell.angle_beta   90.00
_cell.angle_gamma   90.00
#
_symmetry.space_group_name_H-M   'P 1'
#
loop_
_entity.id
_entity.type
_entity.pdbx_description
1 polymer ?
#
loop_
_entity_poly.entity_id
_entity_poly.type
_entity_poly.pdbx_seq_one_letter_code
_entity_poly.pdbx_strand_id
1 'polypeptide(L)'
;MRILIWVISMTAMSVLASSKSDASFQQLSEMKWQYRILLIQDRPDYQQTLTNASAEISDRHLVWFLVSPNQVISNLADSVPEPLQQDIRQRISDKPVVLIGKDGGIKMREERLSLPSIFSTIDSMPMRQAEMNSKLL
;
A
#
# COMPACT_ATOMS: atom_id res chain seq x y z
N MET A 1 19.89 -57.62 -31.08
CA MET A 1 19.62 -57.20 -29.72
C MET A 1 19.55 -55.70 -29.66
N ARG A 2 18.39 -55.19 -29.41
CA ARG A 2 18.20 -53.73 -29.28
C ARG A 2 17.91 -53.37 -27.84
N ILE A 3 18.75 -52.54 -27.33
CA ILE A 3 18.53 -52.01 -25.97
C ILE A 3 17.76 -50.72 -26.13
N LEU A 4 16.56 -50.73 -25.71
CA LEU A 4 15.73 -49.53 -25.63
C LEU A 4 16.09 -48.81 -24.35
N ILE A 5 16.80 -47.73 -24.51
CA ILE A 5 17.05 -46.84 -23.37
C ILE A 5 15.86 -45.89 -23.28
N TRP A 6 15.06 -46.11 -22.30
CA TRP A 6 14.02 -45.20 -21.95
C TRP A 6 14.67 -44.04 -21.15
N VAL A 7 14.79 -42.94 -21.82
CA VAL A 7 15.14 -41.72 -21.11
C VAL A 7 13.88 -41.22 -20.44
N ILE A 8 13.79 -41.46 -19.17
CA ILE A 8 12.74 -40.85 -18.38
C ILE A 8 13.14 -39.38 -18.23
N SER A 9 12.53 -38.58 -19.04
CA SER A 9 12.62 -37.14 -18.84
C SER A 9 11.83 -36.77 -17.58
N MET A 10 12.54 -36.64 -16.48
CA MET A 10 11.96 -36.02 -15.31
C MET A 10 11.82 -34.53 -15.59
N THR A 11 10.66 -34.14 -15.98
CA THR A 11 10.30 -32.75 -15.93
C THR A 11 10.21 -32.36 -14.48
N ALA A 12 11.22 -31.70 -14.01
CA ALA A 12 11.15 -31.03 -12.72
C ALA A 12 10.09 -29.96 -12.81
N MET A 13 8.98 -30.23 -12.20
CA MET A 13 7.99 -29.22 -11.97
C MET A 13 8.56 -28.30 -10.89
N SER A 14 9.10 -27.20 -11.33
CA SER A 14 9.42 -26.14 -10.39
C SER A 14 8.10 -25.58 -9.89
N VAL A 15 7.75 -25.95 -8.71
CA VAL A 15 6.70 -25.28 -8.00
C VAL A 15 7.24 -23.91 -7.67
N LEU A 16 6.83 -22.95 -8.44
CA LEU A 16 6.97 -21.59 -8.05
C LEU A 16 6.10 -21.40 -6.81
N ALA A 17 6.73 -21.45 -5.68
CA ALA A 17 6.13 -20.90 -4.50
C ALA A 17 5.87 -19.44 -4.83
N SER A 18 4.68 -19.14 -5.07
CA SER A 18 4.28 -17.78 -5.14
C SER A 18 4.44 -17.21 -3.76
N SER A 19 5.36 -16.45 -3.69
CA SER A 19 5.48 -15.65 -2.59
C SER A 19 4.38 -14.70 -2.63
N LYS A 20 3.68 -14.76 -1.98
CA LYS A 20 2.86 -14.00 -1.68
C LYS A 20 2.83 -12.86 -1.89
N SER A 21 2.80 -12.43 -2.27
CA SER A 21 2.62 -11.51 -2.43
C SER A 21 1.76 -10.81 -2.42
N ASP A 22 1.75 -10.61 -2.13
CA ASP A 22 1.46 -9.70 -2.00
C ASP A 22 0.71 -9.07 -2.67
N ALA A 23 0.28 -9.50 -2.88
CA ALA A 23 -0.56 -9.00 -3.04
C ALA A 23 -1.03 -8.07 -3.72
N SER A 24 -1.58 -8.31 -4.51
CA SER A 24 -2.19 -7.47 -5.28
C SER A 24 -3.52 -7.20 -4.78
N PHE A 25 -3.69 -6.22 -4.02
CA PHE A 25 -4.99 -5.67 -3.72
C PHE A 25 -5.60 -5.11 -5.00
N GLN A 26 -6.83 -5.48 -5.26
CA GLN A 26 -7.57 -4.99 -6.42
C GLN A 26 -8.47 -3.80 -6.06
N GLN A 27 -8.75 -3.62 -4.78
CA GLN A 27 -9.58 -2.53 -4.27
C GLN A 27 -9.04 -2.05 -2.93
N LEU A 28 -9.27 -0.78 -2.63
CA LEU A 28 -8.87 -0.21 -1.34
C LEU A 28 -9.55 -0.90 -0.16
N SER A 29 -10.78 -1.34 -0.34
CA SER A 29 -11.52 -2.03 0.73
C SER A 29 -10.85 -3.33 1.22
N GLU A 30 -10.05 -3.97 0.37
CA GLU A 30 -9.31 -5.18 0.75
C GLU A 30 -8.20 -4.90 1.76
N MET A 31 -7.82 -3.64 1.91
CA MET A 31 -6.75 -3.21 2.83
C MET A 31 -7.27 -2.91 4.23
N LYS A 32 -8.58 -2.96 4.44
CA LYS A 32 -9.17 -2.71 5.76
C LYS A 32 -8.55 -3.60 6.82
N TRP A 33 -8.35 -3.01 7.98
CA TRP A 33 -7.81 -3.65 9.18
C TRP A 33 -6.32 -3.99 9.09
N GLN A 34 -5.73 -3.86 7.90
CA GLN A 34 -4.30 -4.09 7.69
C GLN A 34 -3.53 -2.78 7.60
N TYR A 35 -4.05 -1.83 6.83
CA TYR A 35 -3.34 -0.58 6.53
C TYR A 35 -4.24 0.63 6.64
N ARG A 36 -3.64 1.73 7.04
CA ARG A 36 -4.16 3.07 6.79
C ARG A 36 -3.71 3.50 5.42
N ILE A 37 -4.50 4.30 4.73
CA ILE A 37 -4.26 4.63 3.33
C ILE A 37 -4.20 6.14 3.17
N LEU A 38 -3.18 6.60 2.46
CA LEU A 38 -3.01 8.00 2.12
C LEU A 38 -3.06 8.15 0.61
N LEU A 39 -4.08 8.80 0.10
CA LEU A 39 -4.23 9.08 -1.33
C LEU A 39 -3.78 10.52 -1.58
N ILE A 40 -2.87 10.72 -2.51
CA ILE A 40 -2.25 12.01 -2.74
C ILE A 40 -2.16 12.28 -4.23
N GLN A 41 -2.66 13.42 -4.68
CA GLN A 41 -2.36 13.90 -6.02
C GLN A 41 -0.91 14.35 -6.06
N ASP A 42 -0.15 13.80 -6.99
CA ASP A 42 1.28 14.02 -7.06
C ASP A 42 1.62 15.48 -7.33
N ARG A 43 2.63 15.96 -6.64
CA ARG A 43 3.23 17.27 -6.83
C ARG A 43 4.74 17.16 -6.67
N PRO A 44 5.51 18.11 -7.19
CA PRO A 44 6.96 18.11 -6.99
C PRO A 44 7.32 17.93 -5.52
N ASP A 45 8.34 17.14 -5.25
CA ASP A 45 8.90 16.87 -3.93
C ASP A 45 8.07 15.96 -3.01
N TYR A 46 6.85 15.59 -3.38
CA TYR A 46 6.02 14.74 -2.52
C TYR A 46 6.62 13.34 -2.39
N GLN A 47 7.09 12.74 -3.47
CA GLN A 47 7.71 11.43 -3.41
C GLN A 47 8.93 11.43 -2.50
N GLN A 48 9.77 12.45 -2.60
CA GLN A 48 10.94 12.59 -1.76
C GLN A 48 10.55 12.74 -0.29
N THR A 49 9.57 13.56 -0.01
CA THR A 49 9.06 13.77 1.36
C THR A 49 8.58 12.45 1.96
N LEU A 50 7.82 11.67 1.21
CA LEU A 50 7.31 10.38 1.67
C LEU A 50 8.43 9.36 1.86
N THR A 51 9.37 9.32 0.94
CA THR A 51 10.51 8.40 1.03
C THR A 51 11.38 8.71 2.25
N ASN A 52 11.60 9.99 2.53
CA ASN A 52 12.38 10.39 3.70
C ASN A 52 11.72 10.02 5.02
N ALA A 53 10.41 9.84 5.04
CA ALA A 53 9.64 9.49 6.23
C ALA A 53 9.27 8.01 6.26
N SER A 54 9.95 7.15 5.51
CA SER A 54 9.57 5.75 5.34
C SER A 54 9.44 4.99 6.65
N ALA A 55 10.33 5.22 7.61
CA ALA A 55 10.26 4.55 8.92
C ALA A 55 9.02 4.95 9.71
N GLU A 56 8.70 6.22 9.74
CA GLU A 56 7.53 6.74 10.44
C GLU A 56 6.23 6.29 9.79
N ILE A 57 6.24 6.21 8.47
CA ILE A 57 5.11 5.72 7.66
C ILE A 57 4.88 4.24 7.94
N SER A 58 5.95 3.44 7.91
CA SER A 58 5.89 2.01 8.19
C SER A 58 5.41 1.71 9.62
N ASP A 59 5.90 2.48 10.58
CA ASP A 59 5.49 2.33 11.98
C ASP A 59 3.99 2.51 12.18
N ARG A 60 3.36 3.32 11.36
CA ARG A 60 1.92 3.60 11.43
C ARG A 60 1.07 2.72 10.51
N HIS A 61 1.66 1.69 9.92
CA HIS A 61 0.99 0.83 8.95
C HIS A 61 0.31 1.64 7.85
N LEU A 62 1.01 2.65 7.35
CA LEU A 62 0.48 3.59 6.37
C LEU A 62 0.98 3.23 4.97
N VAL A 63 0.05 3.05 4.06
CA VAL A 63 0.35 2.87 2.64
C VAL A 63 -0.08 4.13 1.92
N TRP A 64 0.80 4.67 1.10
CA TRP A 64 0.48 5.85 0.30
C TRP A 64 0.44 5.53 -1.18
N PHE A 65 -0.39 6.28 -1.88
CA PHE A 65 -0.50 6.25 -3.33
C PHE A 65 -0.37 7.67 -3.86
N LEU A 66 0.66 7.90 -4.67
CA LEU A 66 0.83 9.15 -5.40
C LEU A 66 0.18 9.01 -6.77
N VAL A 67 -0.83 9.83 -7.01
CA VAL A 67 -1.66 9.74 -8.19
C VAL A 67 -1.28 10.84 -9.17
N SER A 68 -0.82 10.47 -10.34
CA SER A 68 -0.61 11.37 -11.46
C SER A 68 -1.46 10.93 -12.64
N PRO A 69 -1.64 11.77 -13.66
CA PRO A 69 -2.51 11.42 -14.79
C PRO A 69 -2.16 10.10 -15.46
N ASN A 70 -0.88 9.76 -15.50
CA ASN A 70 -0.39 8.61 -16.25
C ASN A 70 -0.03 7.41 -15.39
N GLN A 71 0.09 7.57 -14.08
CA GLN A 71 0.52 6.47 -13.22
C GLN A 71 0.08 6.68 -11.78
N VAL A 72 0.10 5.59 -11.03
CA VAL A 72 -0.05 5.60 -9.58
C VAL A 72 1.14 4.84 -9.01
N ILE A 73 1.89 5.47 -8.12
CA ILE A 73 3.00 4.83 -7.43
C ILE A 73 2.69 4.69 -5.95
N SER A 74 3.33 3.72 -5.30
CA SER A 74 3.02 3.34 -3.92
C SER A 74 4.27 2.83 -3.21
N ASN A 75 4.24 2.86 -1.88
CA ASN A 75 5.24 2.20 -1.05
C ASN A 75 4.90 0.72 -0.79
N LEU A 76 3.76 0.25 -1.26
CA LEU A 76 3.33 -1.13 -1.02
C LEU A 76 3.95 -2.11 -2.01
N ALA A 77 4.06 -1.71 -3.28
CA ALA A 77 4.55 -2.57 -4.34
C ALA A 77 5.11 -1.73 -5.48
N ASP A 78 5.93 -2.36 -6.34
CA ASP A 78 6.54 -1.68 -7.47
C ASP A 78 5.52 -1.24 -8.53
N SER A 79 4.41 -1.95 -8.63
CA SER A 79 3.35 -1.59 -9.55
C SER A 79 1.98 -1.73 -8.88
N VAL A 80 1.07 -0.86 -9.27
CA VAL A 80 -0.30 -0.84 -8.75
C VAL A 80 -1.21 -1.41 -9.82
N PRO A 81 -1.98 -2.48 -9.52
CA PRO A 81 -2.89 -3.08 -10.51
C PRO A 81 -3.91 -2.07 -11.04
N GLU A 82 -4.28 -2.22 -12.29
CA GLU A 82 -5.21 -1.30 -12.95
C GLU A 82 -6.55 -1.15 -12.20
N PRO A 83 -7.19 -2.23 -11.71
CA PRO A 83 -8.44 -2.06 -10.96
C PRO A 83 -8.26 -1.22 -9.70
N LEU A 84 -7.13 -1.37 -9.00
CA LEU A 84 -6.83 -0.58 -7.82
C LEU A 84 -6.58 0.88 -8.19
N GLN A 85 -5.90 1.14 -9.29
CA GLN A 85 -5.70 2.52 -9.77
C GLN A 85 -7.03 3.21 -10.03
N GLN A 86 -7.98 2.51 -10.65
CA GLN A 86 -9.30 3.07 -10.92
C GLN A 86 -10.06 3.36 -9.63
N ASP A 87 -10.01 2.46 -8.67
CA ASP A 87 -10.64 2.67 -7.36
C ASP A 87 -10.04 3.88 -6.64
N ILE A 88 -8.73 4.01 -6.66
CA ILE A 88 -8.02 5.15 -6.08
C ILE A 88 -8.47 6.46 -6.74
N ARG A 89 -8.52 6.49 -8.07
CA ARG A 89 -8.89 7.71 -8.82
C ARG A 89 -10.31 8.14 -8.53
N GLN A 90 -11.20 7.19 -8.29
CA GLN A 90 -12.59 7.50 -7.92
C GLN A 90 -12.70 8.07 -6.51
N ARG A 91 -11.83 7.64 -5.62
CA ARG A 91 -11.85 8.06 -4.21
C ARG A 91 -11.21 9.42 -3.98
N ILE A 92 -10.22 9.77 -4.78
CA ILE A 92 -9.51 11.03 -4.67
C ILE A 92 -10.21 12.10 -5.52
N SER A 93 -11.44 12.44 -5.18
CA SER A 93 -12.25 13.29 -6.05
C SER A 93 -12.22 14.77 -5.66
N ASP A 94 -12.36 15.11 -4.40
CA ASP A 94 -12.58 16.49 -3.98
C ASP A 94 -11.32 17.19 -3.49
N LYS A 95 -10.44 16.46 -2.84
CA LYS A 95 -9.25 17.05 -2.23
C LYS A 95 -8.00 16.29 -2.66
N PRO A 96 -6.89 17.01 -2.83
CA PRO A 96 -5.64 16.39 -3.27
C PRO A 96 -5.04 15.40 -2.28
N VAL A 97 -5.39 15.48 -1.01
CA VAL A 97 -4.87 14.58 0.03
C VAL A 97 -6.02 14.02 0.84
N VAL A 98 -6.10 12.70 0.91
CA VAL A 98 -7.17 11.99 1.63
C VAL A 98 -6.53 10.91 2.50
N LEU A 99 -6.84 10.92 3.80
CA LEU A 99 -6.41 9.89 4.74
C LEU A 99 -7.59 8.98 5.06
N ILE A 100 -7.38 7.69 4.86
CA ILE A 100 -8.36 6.64 5.15
C ILE A 100 -7.82 5.80 6.31
N GLY A 101 -8.64 5.61 7.33
CA GLY A 101 -8.28 4.78 8.47
C GLY A 101 -8.35 3.30 8.18
N LYS A 102 -7.91 2.46 9.12
CA LYS A 102 -7.97 1.00 8.98
C LYS A 102 -9.40 0.48 8.84
N ASP A 103 -10.36 1.20 9.40
CA ASP A 103 -11.78 0.85 9.29
C ASP A 103 -12.39 1.20 7.92
N GLY A 104 -11.61 1.81 7.02
CA GLY A 104 -12.06 2.23 5.71
C GLY A 104 -12.71 3.60 5.68
N GLY A 105 -12.86 4.28 6.80
CA GLY A 105 -13.45 5.61 6.86
C GLY A 105 -12.45 6.71 6.55
N ILE A 106 -12.94 7.79 5.93
CA ILE A 106 -12.11 8.96 5.66
C ILE A 106 -11.92 9.72 6.96
N LYS A 107 -10.67 9.98 7.31
CA LYS A 107 -10.31 10.65 8.57
C LYS A 107 -9.85 12.09 8.36
N MET A 108 -9.37 12.42 7.17
CA MET A 108 -8.83 13.73 6.87
C MET A 108 -8.85 13.98 5.37
N ARG A 109 -9.14 15.22 5.00
CA ARG A 109 -9.03 15.72 3.61
C ARG A 109 -8.31 17.05 3.65
N GLU A 110 -7.23 17.17 2.86
CA GLU A 110 -6.39 18.35 2.89
C GLU A 110 -6.02 18.80 1.48
N GLU A 111 -5.67 20.08 1.37
CA GLU A 111 -5.23 20.66 0.10
C GLU A 111 -3.77 20.34 -0.18
N ARG A 112 -2.97 20.11 0.85
CA ARG A 112 -1.54 19.87 0.72
C ARG A 112 -1.09 18.75 1.62
N LEU A 113 -0.02 18.07 1.20
CA LEU A 113 0.60 17.05 2.02
C LEU A 113 1.32 17.69 3.20
N SER A 114 0.91 17.32 4.40
CA SER A 114 1.59 17.67 5.64
C SER A 114 1.72 16.41 6.49
N LEU A 115 2.88 15.79 6.47
CA LEU A 115 3.13 14.57 7.25
C LEU A 115 2.98 14.81 8.75
N PRO A 116 3.45 15.93 9.34
CA PRO A 116 3.20 16.16 10.76
C PRO A 116 1.71 16.14 11.12
N SER A 117 0.87 16.76 10.31
CA SER A 117 -0.58 16.77 10.52
C SER A 117 -1.18 15.38 10.37
N ILE A 118 -0.77 14.64 9.36
CA ILE A 118 -1.24 13.29 9.11
C ILE A 118 -0.83 12.37 10.25
N PHE A 119 0.42 12.40 10.66
CA PHE A 119 0.93 11.58 11.76
C PHE A 119 0.23 11.89 13.08
N SER A 120 0.01 13.17 13.36
CA SER A 120 -0.74 13.59 14.55
C SER A 120 -2.15 13.05 14.54
N THR A 121 -2.82 13.12 13.41
CA THR A 121 -4.18 12.58 13.25
C THR A 121 -4.19 11.06 13.47
N ILE A 122 -3.24 10.33 12.86
CA ILE A 122 -3.14 8.89 13.04
C ILE A 122 -2.87 8.55 14.51
N ASP A 123 -1.92 9.21 15.14
CA ASP A 123 -1.51 8.92 16.51
C ASP A 123 -2.61 9.16 17.52
N SER A 124 -3.64 9.94 17.18
CA SER A 124 -4.81 10.15 18.02
C SER A 124 -5.88 9.06 17.85
N MET A 125 -5.74 8.19 16.87
CA MET A 125 -6.73 7.13 16.61
C MET A 125 -6.65 6.03 17.68
N PRO A 126 -7.80 5.49 18.13
CA PRO A 126 -7.79 4.45 19.18
C PRO A 126 -6.98 3.21 18.80
N MET A 127 -7.10 2.72 17.57
CA MET A 127 -6.32 1.56 17.13
C MET A 127 -4.83 1.85 17.12
N ARG A 128 -4.44 3.05 16.70
CA ARG A 128 -3.03 3.45 16.71
C ARG A 128 -2.50 3.54 18.13
N GLN A 129 -3.29 4.07 19.05
CA GLN A 129 -2.88 4.14 20.47
C GLN A 129 -2.69 2.74 21.05
N ALA A 130 -3.57 1.81 20.71
CA ALA A 130 -3.41 0.41 21.11
C ALA A 130 -2.14 -0.21 20.53
N GLU A 131 -1.82 0.08 19.27
CA GLU A 131 -0.57 -0.37 18.63
C GLU A 131 0.66 0.18 19.37
N MET A 132 0.66 1.46 19.71
CA MET A 132 1.76 2.07 20.44
C MET A 132 1.90 1.50 21.85
N ASN A 133 0.79 1.28 22.53
CA ASN A 133 0.81 0.72 23.89
C ASN A 133 1.31 -0.72 23.91
N SER A 134 0.97 -1.52 22.89
CA SER A 134 1.42 -2.91 22.81
C SER A 134 2.93 -3.02 22.64
N LYS A 135 3.59 -2.02 22.07
CA LYS A 135 5.04 -1.99 21.92
C LYS A 135 5.79 -1.72 23.23
N LEU A 136 5.09 -1.21 24.24
CA LEU A 136 5.67 -0.90 25.54
C LEU A 136 5.65 -2.10 26.48
N LEU A 137 5.02 -3.17 26.10
CA LEU A 137 4.97 -4.43 26.86
C LEU A 137 6.06 -5.42 26.34
#